data_e439be27300d7577d8a1ae0a8873c093
#
_entry.id   e439be27300d7577d8a1ae0a8873c093
#
_cell.length_a   1.000
_cell.length_b   1.000
_cell.length_c   1.000
_cell.angle_alpha   90.00
_cell.angle_beta   90.00
_cell.angle_gamma   90.00
#
_symmetry.space_group_name_H-M   'P 1'
#
loop_
_entity.id
_entity.type
_entity.pdbx_description
1 polymer ?
#
loop_
_entity_poly.entity_id
_entity_poly.type
_entity_poly.pdbx_seq_one_letter_code
_entity_poly.pdbx_strand_id
1 'polypeptide(L)'
;MIDRGDLSKDVSIEMLPIVQRRILRAAKLNNKKIYVATNFLESMINNRYPNRGEVNDIYNTLESGAAGLVLAAETAVGKYPKECVIFLKKIIKVFNYYK
;
A
#
# COMPACT_ATOMS: atom_id res chain seq x y z
N MET A 1 -11.25 -4.99 -3.47
CA MET A 1 -10.10 -4.07 -3.37
C MET A 1 -10.43 -2.91 -2.44
N ILE A 2 -9.48 -2.50 -1.64
CA ILE A 2 -9.61 -1.28 -0.84
C ILE A 2 -8.93 -0.16 -1.60
N ASP A 3 -9.69 0.83 -2.03
CA ASP A 3 -9.15 2.07 -2.58
C ASP A 3 -9.10 3.10 -1.46
N ARG A 4 -7.89 3.41 -0.99
CA ARG A 4 -7.72 4.31 0.17
C ARG A 4 -8.14 5.74 -0.13
N GLY A 5 -8.04 6.15 -1.39
CA GLY A 5 -8.52 7.46 -1.79
C GLY A 5 -10.04 7.58 -1.63
N ASP A 6 -10.79 6.54 -2.01
CA ASP A 6 -12.23 6.52 -1.84
C ASP A 6 -12.61 6.35 -0.37
N LEU A 7 -11.91 5.49 0.36
CA LEU A 7 -12.17 5.27 1.78
C LEU A 7 -11.97 6.56 2.59
N SER A 8 -11.00 7.39 2.22
CA SER A 8 -10.72 8.65 2.93
C SER A 8 -11.84 9.66 2.83
N LYS A 9 -12.80 9.49 1.91
CA LYS A 9 -13.96 10.36 1.79
C LYS A 9 -15.01 10.08 2.87
N ASP A 10 -15.05 8.86 3.37
CA ASP A 10 -16.07 8.40 4.31
C ASP A 10 -15.55 8.24 5.74
N VAL A 11 -14.23 8.18 5.90
CA VAL A 11 -13.58 7.92 7.18
C VAL A 11 -12.55 9.01 7.43
N SER A 12 -12.48 9.52 8.65
CA SER A 12 -11.46 10.52 9.01
C SER A 12 -10.06 9.91 8.88
N ILE A 13 -9.08 10.75 8.56
CA ILE A 13 -7.73 10.28 8.24
C ILE A 13 -7.08 9.51 9.39
N GLU A 14 -7.33 9.92 10.63
CA GLU A 14 -6.77 9.24 11.80
C GLU A 14 -7.37 7.84 12.02
N MET A 15 -8.54 7.57 11.45
CA MET A 15 -9.21 6.27 11.55
C MET A 15 -8.86 5.31 10.41
N LEU A 16 -8.27 5.82 9.33
CA LEU A 16 -7.96 5.00 8.15
C LEU A 16 -7.13 3.75 8.48
N PRO A 17 -6.06 3.83 9.27
CA PRO A 17 -5.26 2.63 9.57
C PRO A 17 -6.06 1.55 10.28
N ILE A 18 -6.94 1.93 11.20
CA ILE A 18 -7.76 0.99 11.97
C ILE A 18 -8.80 0.33 11.06
N VAL A 19 -9.49 1.13 10.24
CA VAL A 19 -10.52 0.62 9.33
C VAL A 19 -9.90 -0.32 8.31
N GLN A 20 -8.78 0.07 7.70
CA GLN A 20 -8.06 -0.76 6.75
C GLN A 20 -7.65 -2.09 7.37
N ARG A 21 -7.09 -2.06 8.56
CA ARG A 21 -6.63 -3.25 9.27
C ARG A 21 -7.78 -4.20 9.60
N ARG A 22 -8.93 -3.67 10.02
CA ARG A 22 -10.11 -4.46 10.33
C ARG A 22 -10.69 -5.15 9.08
N ILE A 23 -10.74 -4.42 7.97
CA ILE A 23 -11.22 -4.99 6.70
C ILE A 23 -10.31 -6.13 6.25
N LEU A 24 -9.00 -5.92 6.30
CA LEU A 24 -8.03 -6.95 5.90
C LEU A 24 -8.09 -8.18 6.80
N ARG A 25 -8.25 -7.96 8.09
CA ARG A 25 -8.37 -9.07 9.07
C ARG A 25 -9.65 -9.87 8.84
N ALA A 26 -10.77 -9.21 8.60
CA ALA A 26 -12.04 -9.87 8.31
C ALA A 26 -11.96 -10.69 7.02
N ALA A 27 -11.31 -10.14 5.99
CA ALA A 27 -11.13 -10.85 4.73
C ALA A 27 -10.29 -12.12 4.91
N LYS A 28 -9.23 -12.04 5.71
CA LYS A 28 -8.36 -13.18 5.99
C LYS A 28 -9.13 -14.29 6.72
N LEU A 29 -9.95 -13.92 7.71
CA LEU A 29 -10.78 -14.88 8.45
C LEU A 29 -11.80 -15.58 7.56
N ASN A 30 -12.23 -14.94 6.48
CA ASN A 30 -13.18 -15.49 5.52
C ASN A 30 -12.50 -16.06 4.26
N ASN A 31 -11.19 -16.25 4.29
CA ASN A 31 -10.38 -16.77 3.19
C ASN A 31 -10.53 -15.96 1.90
N LYS A 32 -10.71 -14.65 2.02
CA LYS A 32 -10.81 -13.76 0.87
C LYS A 32 -9.52 -12.96 0.72
N LYS A 33 -9.11 -12.77 -0.53
CA LYS A 33 -7.93 -11.97 -0.87
C LYS A 33 -8.35 -10.55 -1.19
N ILE A 34 -7.70 -9.57 -0.55
CA ILE A 34 -7.97 -8.16 -0.80
C ILE A 34 -6.68 -7.46 -1.22
N TYR A 35 -6.79 -6.68 -2.29
CA TYR A 35 -5.73 -5.79 -2.75
C TYR A 35 -5.99 -4.38 -2.21
N VAL A 36 -4.93 -3.68 -1.86
CA VAL A 36 -5.02 -2.30 -1.36
C VAL A 36 -4.39 -1.38 -2.39
N ALA A 37 -5.07 -0.29 -2.67
CA ALA A 37 -4.68 0.66 -3.70
C ALA A 37 -4.48 2.08 -3.14
N THR A 38 -3.73 2.85 -3.88
CA THR A 38 -3.50 4.29 -3.87
C THR A 38 -2.51 4.81 -2.83
N ASN A 39 -1.68 5.70 -3.31
CA ASN A 39 -0.76 6.57 -2.55
C ASN A 39 0.31 5.84 -1.74
N PHE A 40 0.80 4.69 -2.25
CA PHE A 40 1.88 3.98 -1.58
C PHE A 40 3.23 4.66 -1.75
N LEU A 41 3.53 5.11 -2.95
CA LEU A 41 4.82 5.73 -3.29
C LEU A 41 4.60 7.12 -3.91
N GLU A 42 3.72 7.91 -3.32
CA GLU A 42 3.31 9.20 -3.86
C GLU A 42 4.49 10.16 -4.04
N SER A 43 5.46 10.16 -3.12
CA SER A 43 6.63 11.02 -3.24
C SER A 43 7.46 10.68 -4.47
N MET A 44 7.36 9.46 -4.98
CA MET A 44 8.10 9.02 -6.17
C MET A 44 7.51 9.53 -7.47
N ILE A 45 6.40 10.26 -7.43
CA ILE A 45 5.93 10.98 -8.62
C ILE A 45 7.02 11.94 -9.10
N ASN A 46 7.72 12.58 -8.17
CA ASN A 46 8.77 13.55 -8.48
C ASN A 46 10.15 13.17 -7.98
N ASN A 47 10.27 12.15 -7.14
CA ASN A 47 11.54 11.73 -6.53
C ASN A 47 11.87 10.30 -6.89
N ARG A 48 13.16 10.02 -7.04
CA ARG A 48 13.65 8.70 -7.43
C ARG A 48 13.51 7.67 -6.31
N TYR A 49 13.45 8.09 -5.06
CA TYR A 49 13.42 7.22 -3.90
C TYR A 49 12.21 7.49 -3.03
N PRO A 50 11.65 6.45 -2.39
CA PRO A 50 10.55 6.64 -1.44
C PRO A 50 11.06 7.21 -0.13
N ASN A 51 10.16 7.78 0.67
CA ASN A 51 10.48 8.18 2.03
C ASN A 51 10.20 7.03 3.01
N ARG A 52 10.68 7.18 4.26
CA ARG A 52 10.54 6.14 5.27
C ARG A 52 9.08 5.85 5.63
N GLY A 53 8.24 6.87 5.64
CA GLY A 53 6.81 6.70 5.92
C GLY A 53 6.13 5.82 4.88
N GLU A 54 6.49 5.99 3.62
CA GLU A 54 5.94 5.19 2.52
C GLU A 54 6.38 3.74 2.62
N VAL A 55 7.64 3.49 2.94
CA VAL A 55 8.13 2.11 3.14
C VAL A 55 7.40 1.45 4.30
N ASN A 56 7.23 2.18 5.42
CA ASN A 56 6.48 1.67 6.57
C ASN A 56 5.02 1.39 6.23
N ASP A 57 4.38 2.27 5.46
CA ASP A 57 2.99 2.09 5.03
C ASP A 57 2.83 0.79 4.23
N ILE A 58 3.70 0.57 3.27
CA ILE A 58 3.67 -0.65 2.44
C ILE A 58 3.88 -1.89 3.31
N TYR A 59 4.90 -1.88 4.15
CA TYR A 59 5.20 -3.02 5.01
C TYR A 59 4.04 -3.33 5.95
N ASN A 60 3.49 -2.31 6.60
CA ASN A 60 2.38 -2.48 7.52
C ASN A 60 1.11 -2.97 6.83
N THR A 61 0.87 -2.53 5.60
CA THR A 61 -0.27 -2.99 4.80
C THR A 61 -0.13 -4.48 4.47
N LEU A 62 1.06 -4.91 4.09
CA LEU A 62 1.34 -6.33 3.83
C LEU A 62 1.19 -7.15 5.11
N GLU A 63 1.72 -6.66 6.22
CA GLU A 63 1.65 -7.33 7.52
C GLU A 63 0.21 -7.46 8.01
N SER A 64 -0.63 -6.51 7.68
CA SER A 64 -2.06 -6.54 8.03
C SER A 64 -2.85 -7.55 7.20
N GLY A 65 -2.25 -8.13 6.17
CA GLY A 65 -2.85 -9.22 5.42
C GLY A 65 -3.29 -8.88 4.00
N ALA A 66 -2.83 -7.76 3.44
CA ALA A 66 -3.13 -7.45 2.04
C ALA A 66 -2.56 -8.54 1.13
N ALA A 67 -3.34 -8.99 0.16
CA ALA A 67 -2.91 -9.98 -0.83
C ALA A 67 -1.97 -9.36 -1.86
N GLY A 68 -2.07 -8.05 -2.08
CA GLY A 68 -1.22 -7.32 -2.99
C GLY A 68 -1.49 -5.83 -2.90
N LEU A 69 -0.69 -5.07 -3.62
CA LEU A 69 -0.72 -3.62 -3.64
C LEU A 69 -0.89 -3.13 -5.07
N VAL A 70 -1.66 -2.06 -5.24
CA VAL A 70 -1.91 -1.47 -6.56
C VAL A 70 -1.33 -0.06 -6.57
N LEU A 71 -0.39 0.19 -7.45
CA LEU A 71 0.16 1.52 -7.70
C LEU A 71 -0.79 2.30 -8.60
N ALA A 72 -0.76 3.60 -8.51
CA ALA A 72 -1.68 4.47 -9.25
C ALA A 72 -0.92 5.63 -9.93
N ALA A 73 -1.02 6.83 -9.38
CA ALA A 73 -0.41 8.01 -9.98
C ALA A 73 1.10 7.91 -10.10
N GLU A 74 1.77 7.22 -9.18
CA GLU A 74 3.22 7.02 -9.20
C GLU A 74 3.71 6.36 -10.50
N THR A 75 2.90 5.48 -11.09
CA THR A 75 3.24 4.82 -12.35
C THR A 75 2.55 5.44 -13.56
N ALA A 76 1.36 6.04 -13.36
CA ALA A 76 0.59 6.61 -14.46
C ALA A 76 1.11 7.97 -14.92
N VAL A 77 1.50 8.84 -13.98
CA VAL A 77 1.92 10.23 -14.28
C VAL A 77 3.28 10.59 -13.69
N GLY A 78 3.88 9.70 -12.92
CA GLY A 78 5.15 9.95 -12.26
C GLY A 78 6.33 9.91 -13.22
N LYS A 79 7.45 10.49 -12.77
CA LYS A 79 8.70 10.53 -13.53
C LYS A 79 9.48 9.21 -13.43
N TYR A 80 9.21 8.39 -12.43
CA TYR A 80 10.01 7.21 -12.11
C TYR A 80 9.14 5.95 -11.94
N PRO A 81 8.31 5.59 -12.93
CA PRO A 81 7.42 4.43 -12.78
C PRO A 81 8.17 3.11 -12.60
N LYS A 82 9.30 2.97 -13.29
CA LYS A 82 10.11 1.75 -13.21
C LYS A 82 10.71 1.59 -11.81
N GLU A 83 11.23 2.68 -11.25
CA GLU A 83 11.81 2.69 -9.90
C GLU A 83 10.75 2.39 -8.85
N CYS A 84 9.51 2.83 -9.03
CA CYS A 84 8.39 2.52 -8.13
C CYS A 84 8.17 1.01 -8.04
N VAL A 85 8.12 0.34 -9.19
CA VAL A 85 7.94 -1.11 -9.22
C VAL A 85 9.12 -1.83 -8.58
N ILE A 86 10.33 -1.36 -8.85
CA ILE A 86 11.55 -1.94 -8.27
C ILE A 86 11.53 -1.84 -6.74
N PHE A 87 11.22 -0.66 -6.20
CA PHE A 87 11.15 -0.48 -4.74
C PHE A 87 10.03 -1.29 -4.11
N LEU A 88 8.86 -1.33 -4.74
CA LEU A 88 7.77 -2.15 -4.24
C LEU A 88 8.17 -3.61 -4.14
N LYS A 89 8.81 -4.14 -5.17
CA LYS A 89 9.30 -5.53 -5.17
C LYS A 89 10.34 -5.78 -4.08
N LYS A 90 11.24 -4.81 -3.84
CA LYS A 90 12.24 -4.92 -2.77
C LYS A 90 11.57 -5.00 -1.40
N ILE A 91 10.56 -4.18 -1.15
CA ILE A 91 9.85 -4.17 0.13
C ILE A 91 9.09 -5.48 0.33
N ILE A 92 8.43 -5.98 -0.71
CA ILE A 92 7.73 -7.27 -0.66
C ILE A 92 8.70 -8.40 -0.35
N LYS A 93 9.88 -8.37 -0.96
CA LYS A 93 10.92 -9.40 -0.72
C LYS A 93 11.37 -9.38 0.73
N VAL A 94 11.61 -8.21 1.30
CA VAL A 94 11.97 -8.06 2.72
C VAL A 94 10.85 -8.59 3.61
N PHE A 95 9.61 -8.21 3.32
CA PHE A 95 8.45 -8.70 4.06
C PHE A 95 8.37 -10.23 4.05
N ASN A 96 8.52 -10.84 2.89
CA ASN A 96 8.43 -12.30 2.75
C ASN A 96 9.56 -13.02 3.49
N TYR A 97 10.72 -12.39 3.58
CA TYR A 97 11.87 -12.98 4.28
C TYR A 97 11.66 -12.97 5.79
N TYR A 98 11.09 -11.92 6.36
CA TYR A 98 10.98 -11.72 7.80
C TYR A 98 9.61 -12.04 8.41
N LYS A 99 8.63 -12.38 7.58
CA LYS A 99 7.28 -12.67 8.09
C LYS A 99 7.21 -13.95 8.92
#